data_00d4f67a13f4f83647d2a11af1c4a148
#
_entry.id   00d4f67a13f4f83647d2a11af1c4a148
#
_cell.length_a   1.000
_cell.length_b   1.000
_cell.length_c   1.000
_cell.angle_alpha   90.00
_cell.angle_beta   90.00
_cell.angle_gamma   90.00
#
_symmetry.space_group_name_H-M   'P 1'
#
loop_
_entity.id
_entity.type
_entity.pdbx_description
1 polymer ?
#
loop_
_entity_poly.entity_id
_entity_poly.type
_entity_poly.pdbx_seq_one_letter_code
_entity_poly.pdbx_strand_id
1 'polypeptide(L)'
;MAASPVDAMRLSPLPILLALVASAPLRAQVEPAVDPLAPAPSSAVPLEEIRRFAEVFRTVQEGYVDPIDDRTLMQSAVRALLADLDPHSAYLPATSASELAEDVQGMYDGIGVEVEVRPDRSLKVIGAIDGGPAHKAGLRTGDVIVAIDGRPAGSLRDADPSRALRGTAGTSVRLSLLRPGEALPRDVVLVRQSIALSSVSGRLLEPGYGYLRIGYFEGDTADELKRQLAALQVASGGPLSGLVLDLRNNPGGLLTTAVEVADLFLEGGPIVSTRGRTAASNVLYRAAAGDALQGAPIAVLLDVGTASSAEVVAGALRDQRRALLLGARSFGKGSVQTVVDLGNGDALKLTTARYHTPAGRSIQAAGILPDVTLPGTAIRGLREQDLPTHLAGDAEVPDGYATGVIVEGESAVAEALRRVKQAAAARQATARRATSAG
;
A
#
# COMPACT_ATOMS: atom_id res chain seq x y z
N MET A 1 -93.30 -5.06 4.21
CA MET A 1 -92.51 -6.20 3.71
C MET A 1 -91.10 -5.70 3.62
N ALA A 2 -90.26 -6.13 4.56
CA ALA A 2 -88.94 -5.58 4.85
C ALA A 2 -87.87 -6.33 4.05
N ALA A 3 -86.93 -5.61 3.47
CA ALA A 3 -85.65 -6.09 2.95
C ALA A 3 -84.52 -5.58 3.85
N SER A 4 -83.78 -6.49 4.46
CA SER A 4 -82.61 -6.27 5.32
C SER A 4 -81.39 -5.77 4.51
N PRO A 5 -80.56 -4.91 5.08
CA PRO A 5 -79.32 -4.46 4.41
C PRO A 5 -78.17 -5.44 4.68
N VAL A 6 -77.37 -5.66 3.67
CA VAL A 6 -76.15 -6.47 3.64
C VAL A 6 -75.02 -5.64 4.30
N ASP A 7 -74.37 -6.23 5.32
CA ASP A 7 -73.20 -5.69 6.01
C ASP A 7 -71.99 -5.61 5.05
N ALA A 8 -71.50 -4.41 4.88
CA ALA A 8 -70.22 -4.12 4.17
C ALA A 8 -69.06 -4.26 5.16
N MET A 9 -68.30 -5.34 5.03
CA MET A 9 -67.10 -5.61 5.77
C MET A 9 -65.98 -4.68 5.27
N ARG A 10 -65.67 -3.67 6.10
CA ARG A 10 -64.54 -2.73 5.86
C ARG A 10 -63.23 -3.48 6.14
N LEU A 11 -62.45 -3.75 5.07
CA LEU A 11 -61.08 -4.17 5.13
C LEU A 11 -60.19 -2.95 5.41
N SER A 12 -59.58 -2.89 6.60
CA SER A 12 -58.55 -1.93 6.96
C SER A 12 -57.24 -2.24 6.22
N PRO A 13 -56.53 -1.28 5.62
CA PRO A 13 -55.26 -1.53 5.05
C PRO A 13 -54.19 -1.69 6.14
N LEU A 14 -53.52 -2.83 6.16
CA LEU A 14 -52.35 -3.12 6.96
C LEU A 14 -51.18 -2.21 6.44
N PRO A 15 -50.46 -1.46 7.29
CA PRO A 15 -49.29 -0.74 6.81
C PRO A 15 -48.16 -1.72 6.51
N ILE A 16 -47.74 -1.83 5.26
CA ILE A 16 -46.51 -2.49 4.86
C ILE A 16 -45.37 -1.68 5.44
N LEU A 17 -44.77 -2.14 6.52
CA LEU A 17 -43.56 -1.61 7.11
C LEU A 17 -42.39 -2.00 6.18
N LEU A 18 -42.01 -1.07 5.28
CA LEU A 18 -40.83 -1.20 4.45
C LEU A 18 -39.62 -1.04 5.37
N ALA A 19 -39.03 -2.15 5.82
CA ALA A 19 -37.77 -2.15 6.53
C ALA A 19 -36.69 -1.69 5.55
N LEU A 20 -36.32 -0.40 5.60
CA LEU A 20 -35.10 0.10 5.00
C LEU A 20 -33.95 -0.54 5.78
N VAL A 21 -33.37 -1.62 5.24
CA VAL A 21 -32.08 -2.10 5.68
C VAL A 21 -31.06 -1.06 5.20
N ALA A 22 -30.75 -0.11 6.08
CA ALA A 22 -29.61 0.77 5.88
C ALA A 22 -28.36 -0.12 5.92
N SER A 23 -27.81 -0.42 4.76
CA SER A 23 -26.49 -1.03 4.63
C SER A 23 -25.46 -0.02 5.14
N ALA A 24 -25.16 -0.06 6.43
CA ALA A 24 -24.01 0.61 6.99
C ALA A 24 -22.75 0.06 6.29
N PRO A 25 -21.78 0.90 5.90
CA PRO A 25 -20.54 0.40 5.35
C PRO A 25 -19.88 -0.50 6.37
N LEU A 26 -19.57 -1.74 5.95
CA LEU A 26 -18.81 -2.70 6.73
C LEU A 26 -17.42 -2.09 6.94
N ARG A 27 -17.13 -1.65 8.14
CA ARG A 27 -15.83 -1.13 8.53
C ARG A 27 -15.19 -2.09 9.52
N ALA A 28 -13.93 -2.43 9.27
CA ALA A 28 -13.12 -3.17 10.23
C ALA A 28 -13.16 -2.48 11.62
N GLN A 29 -13.35 -3.26 12.67
CA GLN A 29 -13.41 -2.74 14.02
C GLN A 29 -12.00 -2.51 14.56
N VAL A 30 -11.77 -1.34 15.14
CA VAL A 30 -10.52 -0.97 15.81
C VAL A 30 -10.77 -1.02 17.31
N GLU A 31 -10.10 -1.93 18.01
CA GLU A 31 -10.14 -2.04 19.47
C GLU A 31 -8.77 -1.64 20.05
N PRO A 32 -8.71 -0.78 21.09
CA PRO A 32 -7.46 -0.51 21.77
C PRO A 32 -6.95 -1.80 22.44
N ALA A 33 -5.67 -2.13 22.23
CA ALA A 33 -5.07 -3.29 22.88
C ALA A 33 -4.93 -3.01 24.39
N VAL A 34 -5.57 -3.83 25.20
CA VAL A 34 -5.55 -3.69 26.67
C VAL A 34 -4.32 -4.42 27.21
N ASP A 35 -3.18 -3.69 27.25
CA ASP A 35 -2.04 -4.12 28.04
C ASP A 35 -1.60 -2.93 28.93
N PRO A 36 -1.53 -3.10 30.28
CA PRO A 36 -1.15 -1.99 31.15
C PRO A 36 0.32 -1.64 30.90
N LEU A 37 0.54 -0.53 30.24
CA LEU A 37 1.86 0.05 30.02
C LEU A 37 2.52 0.42 31.35
N ALA A 38 3.77 0.04 31.50
CA ALA A 38 4.63 0.63 32.48
C ALA A 38 4.63 2.17 32.32
N PRO A 39 4.60 2.96 33.43
CA PRO A 39 4.60 4.40 33.32
C PRO A 39 5.78 4.86 32.47
N ALA A 40 5.51 5.68 31.46
CA ALA A 40 6.56 6.29 30.66
C ALA A 40 7.54 7.01 31.59
N PRO A 41 8.87 6.85 31.44
CA PRO A 41 9.82 7.62 32.21
C PRO A 41 9.55 9.10 31.99
N SER A 42 9.49 9.87 33.07
CA SER A 42 9.30 11.33 33.04
C SER A 42 10.46 11.94 32.25
N SER A 43 10.17 12.35 31.02
CA SER A 43 11.18 12.86 30.11
C SER A 43 11.42 14.35 30.30
N ALA A 44 12.07 14.72 31.39
CA ALA A 44 12.80 15.99 31.41
C ALA A 44 14.04 15.81 30.54
N VAL A 45 14.14 16.51 29.40
CA VAL A 45 15.38 16.52 28.60
C VAL A 45 16.50 17.10 29.53
N PRO A 46 17.63 16.39 29.74
CA PRO A 46 18.67 16.87 30.64
C PRO A 46 19.25 18.18 30.12
N LEU A 47 19.14 19.25 30.89
CA LEU A 47 19.65 20.57 30.50
C LEU A 47 21.13 20.56 30.12
N GLU A 48 21.93 19.70 30.78
CA GLU A 48 23.35 19.54 30.44
C GLU A 48 23.59 19.02 29.05
N GLU A 49 22.78 18.05 28.57
CA GLU A 49 22.89 17.52 27.20
C GLU A 49 22.45 18.57 26.17
N ILE A 50 21.40 19.37 26.47
CA ILE A 50 21.03 20.49 25.61
C ILE A 50 22.16 21.52 25.51
N ARG A 51 22.79 21.86 26.63
CA ARG A 51 23.94 22.80 26.65
C ARG A 51 25.12 22.26 25.83
N ARG A 52 25.45 20.98 26.01
CA ARG A 52 26.49 20.31 25.24
C ARG A 52 26.21 20.32 23.74
N PHE A 53 24.97 19.99 23.35
CA PHE A 53 24.56 20.07 21.96
C PHE A 53 24.72 21.50 21.40
N ALA A 54 24.24 22.51 22.13
CA ALA A 54 24.35 23.91 21.70
C ALA A 54 25.81 24.39 21.60
N GLU A 55 26.70 23.92 22.49
CA GLU A 55 28.13 24.21 22.42
C GLU A 55 28.79 23.58 21.19
N VAL A 56 28.49 22.31 20.89
CA VAL A 56 28.98 21.63 19.68
C VAL A 56 28.47 22.33 18.44
N PHE A 57 27.17 22.66 18.40
CA PHE A 57 26.55 23.38 17.27
C PHE A 57 27.28 24.70 17.01
N ARG A 58 27.50 25.52 18.04
CA ARG A 58 28.20 26.79 17.93
C ARG A 58 29.66 26.60 17.48
N THR A 59 30.36 25.61 18.04
CA THR A 59 31.75 25.32 17.67
C THR A 59 31.87 24.95 16.19
N VAL A 60 30.93 24.16 15.67
CA VAL A 60 30.90 23.83 14.23
C VAL A 60 30.60 25.07 13.40
N GLN A 61 29.59 25.86 13.79
CA GLN A 61 29.21 27.09 13.10
C GLN A 61 30.37 28.09 12.99
N GLU A 62 31.13 28.29 14.09
CA GLU A 62 32.21 29.25 14.18
C GLU A 62 33.53 28.72 13.59
N GLY A 63 33.79 27.42 13.67
CA GLY A 63 35.09 26.82 13.39
C GLY A 63 35.20 25.97 12.12
N TYR A 64 34.10 25.64 11.46
CA TYR A 64 34.13 24.81 10.25
C TYR A 64 34.77 25.63 9.08
N VAL A 65 35.50 24.92 8.20
CA VAL A 65 36.30 25.54 7.13
C VAL A 65 35.49 26.39 6.16
N ASP A 66 34.25 25.95 5.87
CA ASP A 66 33.33 26.69 4.99
C ASP A 66 32.14 27.23 5.82
N PRO A 67 31.61 28.43 5.51
CA PRO A 67 30.42 28.94 6.17
C PRO A 67 29.20 28.03 5.98
N ILE A 68 28.54 27.65 7.07
CA ILE A 68 27.29 26.87 7.04
C ILE A 68 26.22 27.73 7.72
N ASP A 69 25.04 27.83 7.09
CA ASP A 69 23.91 28.51 7.71
C ASP A 69 23.27 27.66 8.82
N ASP A 70 22.71 28.35 9.81
CA ASP A 70 22.15 27.74 11.02
C ASP A 70 21.06 26.71 10.72
N ARG A 71 20.23 26.98 9.74
CA ARG A 71 19.11 26.10 9.36
C ARG A 71 19.62 24.79 8.77
N THR A 72 20.60 24.88 7.86
CA THR A 72 21.22 23.70 7.25
C THR A 72 21.93 22.84 8.30
N LEU A 73 22.66 23.46 9.21
CA LEU A 73 23.36 22.76 10.29
C LEU A 73 22.37 22.08 11.25
N MET A 74 21.30 22.79 11.64
CA MET A 74 20.25 22.21 12.51
C MET A 74 19.51 21.05 11.84
N GLN A 75 19.11 21.20 10.58
CA GLN A 75 18.46 20.13 9.82
C GLN A 75 19.37 18.91 9.68
N SER A 76 20.66 19.09 9.52
CA SER A 76 21.65 18.02 9.44
C SER A 76 21.75 17.27 10.78
N ALA A 77 21.74 17.99 11.90
CA ALA A 77 21.75 17.39 13.23
C ALA A 77 20.47 16.56 13.51
N VAL A 78 19.30 17.10 13.14
CA VAL A 78 18.02 16.38 13.31
C VAL A 78 17.99 15.13 12.43
N ARG A 79 18.47 15.21 11.17
CA ARG A 79 18.55 14.04 10.28
C ARG A 79 19.45 12.95 10.83
N ALA A 80 20.61 13.30 11.36
CA ALA A 80 21.55 12.36 11.95
C ALA A 80 20.93 11.65 13.17
N LEU A 81 20.24 12.38 14.05
CA LEU A 81 19.55 11.81 15.20
C LEU A 81 18.54 10.74 14.82
N LEU A 82 17.83 10.92 13.70
CA LEU A 82 16.83 9.96 13.22
C LEU A 82 17.45 8.78 12.50
N ALA A 83 18.49 9.01 11.70
CA ALA A 83 19.19 7.97 10.95
C ALA A 83 19.83 6.90 11.86
N ASP A 84 20.18 7.27 13.09
CA ASP A 84 20.74 6.36 14.09
C ASP A 84 19.66 5.49 14.77
N LEU A 85 18.37 5.83 14.65
CA LEU A 85 17.28 5.07 15.26
C LEU A 85 16.91 3.82 14.45
N ASP A 86 16.60 4.03 13.17
CA ASP A 86 16.19 2.99 12.23
C ASP A 86 16.18 3.54 10.79
N PRO A 87 16.13 2.67 9.74
CA PRO A 87 16.20 3.13 8.35
C PRO A 87 14.91 3.80 7.84
N HIS A 88 13.84 3.83 8.62
CA HIS A 88 12.53 4.33 8.21
C HIS A 88 12.14 5.65 8.88
N SER A 89 12.76 5.98 10.02
CA SER A 89 12.57 7.27 10.69
C SER A 89 13.29 8.37 9.93
N ALA A 90 12.60 9.49 9.66
CA ALA A 90 13.16 10.58 8.87
C ALA A 90 12.58 11.94 9.24
N TYR A 91 13.39 12.98 9.10
CA TYR A 91 12.93 14.36 9.05
C TYR A 91 12.53 14.70 7.62
N LEU A 92 11.32 15.21 7.45
CA LEU A 92 10.72 15.57 6.17
C LEU A 92 10.60 17.10 6.10
N PRO A 93 11.40 17.78 5.26
CA PRO A 93 11.14 19.17 4.91
C PRO A 93 9.73 19.33 4.30
N ALA A 94 9.14 20.52 4.35
CA ALA A 94 7.77 20.81 3.92
C ALA A 94 7.41 20.22 2.53
N THR A 95 8.34 20.32 1.58
CA THR A 95 8.16 19.73 0.23
C THR A 95 8.00 18.20 0.29
N SER A 96 8.88 17.52 1.02
CA SER A 96 8.83 16.05 1.15
C SER A 96 7.66 15.58 2.02
N ALA A 97 7.23 16.40 3.00
CA ALA A 97 6.03 16.12 3.77
C ALA A 97 4.76 16.19 2.90
N SER A 98 4.68 17.19 2.02
CA SER A 98 3.58 17.33 1.06
C SER A 98 3.56 16.19 0.03
N GLU A 99 4.73 15.84 -0.55
CA GLU A 99 4.87 14.70 -1.47
C GLU A 99 4.41 13.38 -0.81
N LEU A 100 4.81 13.13 0.44
CA LEU A 100 4.36 11.94 1.16
C LEU A 100 2.85 11.94 1.37
N ALA A 101 2.25 13.09 1.66
CA ALA A 101 0.80 13.20 1.84
C ALA A 101 0.05 12.93 0.52
N GLU A 102 0.57 13.38 -0.62
CA GLU A 102 0.03 13.10 -1.95
C GLU A 102 0.14 11.60 -2.28
N ASP A 103 1.30 10.99 -2.08
CA ASP A 103 1.54 9.57 -2.32
C ASP A 103 0.62 8.68 -1.47
N VAL A 104 0.34 9.09 -0.22
CA VAL A 104 -0.59 8.40 0.68
C VAL A 104 -2.04 8.48 0.19
N GLN A 105 -2.43 9.58 -0.45
CA GLN A 105 -3.79 9.76 -0.99
C GLN A 105 -3.99 9.04 -2.33
N GLY A 106 -2.93 8.54 -2.97
CA GLY A 106 -3.00 7.91 -4.28
C GLY A 106 -3.32 8.88 -5.42
N MET A 107 -3.18 10.16 -5.14
CA MET A 107 -3.38 11.23 -6.11
C MET A 107 -2.16 12.14 -6.11
N TYR A 108 -1.67 12.47 -7.29
CA TYR A 108 -0.65 13.51 -7.43
C TYR A 108 -1.04 14.50 -8.50
N ASP A 109 -0.65 15.73 -8.28
CA ASP A 109 -0.87 16.77 -9.25
C ASP A 109 0.25 16.78 -10.30
N GLY A 110 -0.10 16.55 -11.56
CA GLY A 110 0.87 16.44 -12.64
C GLY A 110 0.24 16.22 -14.01
N ILE A 111 1.04 15.67 -14.92
CA ILE A 111 0.61 15.45 -16.32
C ILE A 111 0.21 14.02 -16.64
N GLY A 112 0.33 13.08 -15.69
CA GLY A 112 -0.08 11.66 -15.90
C GLY A 112 0.85 10.94 -16.86
N VAL A 113 2.17 10.93 -16.58
CA VAL A 113 3.16 10.23 -17.40
C VAL A 113 4.14 9.47 -16.50
N GLU A 114 4.46 8.26 -16.90
CA GLU A 114 5.55 7.46 -16.34
C GLU A 114 6.81 7.69 -17.17
N VAL A 115 7.93 7.99 -16.53
CA VAL A 115 9.19 8.33 -17.20
C VAL A 115 10.38 7.60 -16.59
N GLU A 116 11.36 7.29 -17.44
CA GLU A 116 12.68 6.80 -17.07
C GLU A 116 13.69 7.95 -17.22
N VAL A 117 14.46 8.22 -16.17
CA VAL A 117 15.55 9.20 -16.21
C VAL A 117 16.73 8.59 -16.93
N ARG A 118 17.13 9.17 -18.05
CA ARG A 118 18.29 8.73 -18.85
C ARG A 118 19.61 9.26 -18.27
N PRO A 119 20.75 8.69 -18.66
CA PRO A 119 22.07 9.17 -18.20
C PRO A 119 22.35 10.65 -18.50
N ASP A 120 21.79 11.18 -19.61
CA ASP A 120 21.86 12.60 -19.99
C ASP A 120 20.81 13.46 -19.26
N ARG A 121 20.09 12.85 -18.30
CA ARG A 121 18.99 13.43 -17.49
C ARG A 121 17.78 13.88 -18.32
N SER A 122 17.68 13.55 -19.60
CA SER A 122 16.42 13.62 -20.34
C SER A 122 15.46 12.55 -19.82
N LEU A 123 14.14 12.74 -20.04
CA LEU A 123 13.11 11.84 -19.52
C LEU A 123 12.48 11.06 -20.67
N LYS A 124 12.67 9.74 -20.69
CA LYS A 124 12.02 8.88 -21.68
C LYS A 124 10.64 8.47 -21.17
N VAL A 125 9.62 8.71 -21.95
CA VAL A 125 8.24 8.29 -21.65
C VAL A 125 8.16 6.77 -21.75
N ILE A 126 7.78 6.14 -20.66
CA ILE A 126 7.48 4.70 -20.54
C ILE A 126 6.00 4.45 -20.81
N GLY A 127 5.12 5.34 -20.32
CA GLY A 127 3.69 5.29 -20.52
C GLY A 127 3.00 6.61 -20.21
N ALA A 128 1.82 6.81 -20.76
CA ALA A 128 0.92 7.90 -20.39
C ALA A 128 -0.35 7.29 -19.81
N ILE A 129 -0.81 7.83 -18.67
CA ILE A 129 -2.02 7.37 -17.98
C ILE A 129 -3.24 7.66 -18.84
N ASP A 130 -4.05 6.66 -19.12
CA ASP A 130 -5.24 6.76 -19.96
C ASP A 130 -6.18 7.86 -19.45
N GLY A 131 -6.61 8.74 -20.39
CA GLY A 131 -7.48 9.87 -20.07
C GLY A 131 -6.79 11.03 -19.37
N GLY A 132 -5.51 10.90 -18.96
CA GLY A 132 -4.71 11.96 -18.36
C GLY A 132 -4.24 13.03 -19.35
N PRO A 133 -3.66 14.15 -18.87
CA PRO A 133 -3.18 15.24 -19.72
C PRO A 133 -2.17 14.79 -20.79
N ALA A 134 -1.17 13.96 -20.40
CA ALA A 134 -0.16 13.45 -21.31
C ALA A 134 -0.77 12.58 -22.44
N HIS A 135 -1.70 11.69 -22.07
CA HIS A 135 -2.42 10.84 -23.05
C HIS A 135 -3.24 11.69 -24.02
N LYS A 136 -4.03 12.67 -23.53
CA LYS A 136 -4.83 13.59 -24.35
C LYS A 136 -3.97 14.45 -25.28
N ALA A 137 -2.75 14.82 -24.85
CA ALA A 137 -1.79 15.57 -25.65
C ALA A 137 -1.03 14.68 -26.67
N GLY A 138 -1.26 13.37 -26.67
CA GLY A 138 -0.68 12.42 -27.61
C GLY A 138 0.79 12.07 -27.32
N LEU A 139 1.23 12.13 -26.06
CA LEU A 139 2.50 11.55 -25.64
C LEU A 139 2.43 10.03 -25.81
N ARG A 140 3.52 9.42 -26.26
CA ARG A 140 3.62 7.99 -26.54
C ARG A 140 4.83 7.38 -25.86
N THR A 141 4.77 6.11 -25.56
CA THR A 141 5.94 5.33 -25.13
C THR A 141 7.10 5.51 -26.11
N GLY A 142 8.27 5.81 -25.60
CA GLY A 142 9.49 6.09 -26.36
C GLY A 142 9.73 7.56 -26.69
N ASP A 143 8.75 8.48 -26.54
CA ASP A 143 9.02 9.92 -26.62
C ASP A 143 10.06 10.32 -25.58
N VAL A 144 10.91 11.31 -25.90
CA VAL A 144 11.91 11.82 -24.98
C VAL A 144 11.63 13.29 -24.68
N ILE A 145 11.40 13.63 -23.42
CA ILE A 145 11.28 15.00 -22.93
C ILE A 145 12.69 15.56 -22.78
N VAL A 146 13.06 16.48 -23.66
CA VAL A 146 14.41 17.08 -23.70
C VAL A 146 14.46 18.41 -22.98
N ALA A 147 13.34 19.13 -22.87
CA ALA A 147 13.24 20.36 -22.11
C ALA A 147 11.86 20.51 -21.44
N ILE A 148 11.83 21.22 -20.29
CA ILE A 148 10.64 21.54 -19.50
C ILE A 148 10.65 23.05 -19.24
N ASP A 149 9.57 23.74 -19.59
CA ASP A 149 9.42 25.20 -19.50
C ASP A 149 10.60 25.97 -20.11
N GLY A 150 11.09 25.49 -21.26
CA GLY A 150 12.22 26.08 -22.00
C GLY A 150 13.60 25.79 -21.40
N ARG A 151 13.69 25.01 -20.30
CA ARG A 151 14.97 24.61 -19.71
C ARG A 151 15.31 23.18 -20.14
N PRO A 152 16.52 22.91 -20.64
CA PRO A 152 16.93 21.52 -20.89
C PRO A 152 16.77 20.65 -19.65
N ALA A 153 16.20 19.45 -19.79
CA ALA A 153 15.96 18.54 -18.66
C ALA A 153 17.24 18.23 -17.88
N GLY A 154 18.38 18.10 -18.59
CA GLY A 154 19.69 17.89 -17.98
C GLY A 154 20.21 19.05 -17.13
N SER A 155 19.69 20.27 -17.30
CA SER A 155 20.10 21.46 -16.54
C SER A 155 19.30 21.72 -15.28
N LEU A 156 18.24 20.93 -15.02
CA LEU A 156 17.44 21.05 -13.82
C LEU A 156 18.27 20.64 -12.60
N ARG A 157 18.25 21.49 -11.56
CA ARG A 157 19.09 21.28 -10.36
C ARG A 157 18.57 20.20 -9.42
N ASP A 158 17.30 19.83 -9.55
CA ASP A 158 16.70 18.79 -8.72
C ASP A 158 17.39 17.43 -8.92
N ALA A 159 17.45 16.64 -7.86
CA ALA A 159 18.03 15.29 -7.92
C ALA A 159 17.30 14.43 -8.96
N ASP A 160 15.98 14.64 -9.11
CA ASP A 160 15.13 13.98 -10.09
C ASP A 160 14.42 15.01 -10.99
N PRO A 161 14.79 15.09 -12.29
CA PRO A 161 14.17 16.04 -13.23
C PRO A 161 12.68 15.74 -13.49
N SER A 162 12.18 14.55 -13.17
CA SER A 162 10.75 14.22 -13.32
C SER A 162 9.84 15.04 -12.39
N ARG A 163 10.38 15.54 -11.29
CA ARG A 163 9.63 16.43 -10.37
C ARG A 163 9.11 17.70 -11.06
N ALA A 164 9.80 18.20 -12.08
CA ALA A 164 9.34 19.35 -12.83
C ALA A 164 8.04 19.10 -13.64
N LEU A 165 7.67 17.84 -13.84
CA LEU A 165 6.41 17.45 -14.48
C LEU A 165 5.22 17.55 -13.51
N ARG A 166 5.47 17.47 -12.18
CA ARG A 166 4.49 17.70 -11.12
C ARG A 166 4.26 19.19 -10.90
N GLY A 167 3.22 19.53 -10.14
CA GLY A 167 2.88 20.88 -9.71
C GLY A 167 1.37 21.08 -9.68
N THR A 168 0.90 22.10 -8.99
CA THR A 168 -0.52 22.36 -8.68
C THR A 168 -1.43 22.14 -9.88
N ALA A 169 -2.52 21.38 -9.70
CA ALA A 169 -3.54 21.16 -10.70
C ALA A 169 -4.07 22.50 -11.26
N GLY A 170 -4.32 22.57 -12.57
CA GLY A 170 -4.71 23.79 -13.28
C GLY A 170 -3.54 24.63 -13.78
N THR A 171 -2.30 24.40 -13.33
CA THR A 171 -1.11 25.08 -13.87
C THR A 171 -0.66 24.44 -15.19
N SER A 172 -0.03 25.23 -16.06
CA SER A 172 0.48 24.72 -17.33
C SER A 172 1.96 24.37 -17.25
N VAL A 173 2.38 23.37 -18.03
CA VAL A 173 3.78 23.04 -18.27
C VAL A 173 4.02 22.89 -19.77
N ARG A 174 5.13 23.43 -20.27
CA ARG A 174 5.57 23.28 -21.66
C ARG A 174 6.66 22.23 -21.74
N LEU A 175 6.47 21.23 -22.57
CA LEU A 175 7.44 20.17 -22.81
C LEU A 175 7.97 20.27 -24.24
N SER A 176 9.28 20.14 -24.42
CA SER A 176 9.88 19.89 -25.72
C SER A 176 10.12 18.39 -25.85
N LEU A 177 9.41 17.75 -26.78
CA LEU A 177 9.38 16.30 -27.00
C LEU A 177 10.16 15.93 -28.27
N LEU A 178 11.10 15.01 -28.15
CA LEU A 178 11.74 14.37 -29.29
C LEU A 178 11.16 12.96 -29.47
N ARG A 179 10.48 12.73 -30.58
CA ARG A 179 9.90 11.42 -30.89
C ARG A 179 10.90 10.59 -31.69
N PRO A 180 11.05 9.28 -31.44
CA PRO A 180 11.91 8.41 -32.24
C PRO A 180 11.54 8.49 -33.73
N GLY A 181 12.54 8.83 -34.57
CA GLY A 181 12.37 9.04 -36.02
C GLY A 181 12.07 10.48 -36.43
N GLU A 182 11.83 11.40 -35.51
CA GLU A 182 11.71 12.84 -35.79
C GLU A 182 13.07 13.52 -35.63
N ALA A 183 13.39 14.46 -36.52
CA ALA A 183 14.68 15.17 -36.51
C ALA A 183 14.71 16.34 -35.54
N LEU A 184 13.57 16.91 -35.17
CA LEU A 184 13.45 18.10 -34.34
C LEU A 184 12.46 17.88 -33.21
N PRO A 185 12.71 18.42 -32.02
CA PRO A 185 11.73 18.42 -30.94
C PRO A 185 10.49 19.24 -31.30
N ARG A 186 9.34 18.80 -30.83
CA ARG A 186 8.08 19.55 -30.87
C ARG A 186 7.68 20.03 -29.48
N ASP A 187 7.14 21.23 -29.41
CA ASP A 187 6.60 21.75 -28.15
C ASP A 187 5.13 21.32 -27.94
N VAL A 188 4.82 20.91 -26.71
CA VAL A 188 3.48 20.57 -26.27
C VAL A 188 3.24 21.28 -24.94
N VAL A 189 2.09 21.96 -24.82
CA VAL A 189 1.65 22.57 -23.56
C VAL A 189 0.57 21.70 -22.95
N LEU A 190 0.78 21.31 -21.69
CA LEU A 190 -0.15 20.51 -20.91
C LEU A 190 -0.63 21.29 -19.69
N VAL A 191 -1.87 21.05 -19.30
CA VAL A 191 -2.41 21.53 -18.02
C VAL A 191 -2.32 20.39 -17.02
N ARG A 192 -1.66 20.62 -15.90
CA ARG A 192 -1.57 19.65 -14.81
C ARG A 192 -2.95 19.38 -14.24
N GLN A 193 -3.20 18.15 -13.88
CA GLN A 193 -4.45 17.69 -13.26
C GLN A 193 -4.10 16.81 -12.06
N SER A 194 -5.04 16.64 -11.17
CA SER A 194 -4.97 15.59 -10.15
C SER A 194 -5.13 14.24 -10.84
N ILE A 195 -4.12 13.40 -10.75
CA ILE A 195 -4.02 12.10 -11.40
C ILE A 195 -4.23 11.03 -10.34
N ALA A 196 -5.28 10.24 -10.50
CA ALA A 196 -5.47 9.03 -9.72
C ALA A 196 -4.67 7.89 -10.37
N LEU A 197 -3.86 7.21 -9.59
CA LEU A 197 -3.19 5.99 -10.01
C LEU A 197 -4.12 4.82 -9.69
N SER A 198 -4.16 3.81 -10.55
CA SER A 198 -4.89 2.57 -10.25
C SER A 198 -3.98 1.63 -9.48
N SER A 199 -4.31 1.38 -8.24
CA SER A 199 -3.56 0.48 -7.37
C SER A 199 -3.93 -0.99 -7.59
N VAL A 200 -5.09 -1.26 -8.22
CA VAL A 200 -5.62 -2.60 -8.43
C VAL A 200 -5.85 -2.88 -9.91
N SER A 201 -5.39 -4.02 -10.38
CA SER A 201 -5.72 -4.52 -11.71
C SER A 201 -6.26 -5.94 -11.64
N GLY A 202 -7.17 -6.30 -12.56
CA GLY A 202 -7.83 -7.60 -12.53
C GLY A 202 -8.12 -8.17 -13.92
N ARG A 203 -8.15 -9.50 -13.99
CA ARG A 203 -8.56 -10.25 -15.19
C ARG A 203 -9.12 -11.61 -14.81
N LEU A 204 -9.98 -12.17 -15.65
CA LEU A 204 -10.31 -13.60 -15.57
C LEU A 204 -9.13 -14.41 -16.10
N LEU A 205 -8.73 -15.45 -15.36
CA LEU A 205 -7.78 -16.47 -15.83
C LEU A 205 -8.52 -17.53 -16.63
N GLU A 206 -9.63 -18.00 -16.10
CA GLU A 206 -10.57 -18.95 -16.72
C GLU A 206 -11.98 -18.63 -16.20
N PRO A 207 -13.07 -19.13 -16.82
CA PRO A 207 -14.42 -18.99 -16.29
C PRO A 207 -14.50 -19.48 -14.83
N GLY A 208 -14.97 -18.61 -13.94
CA GLY A 208 -15.02 -18.86 -12.49
C GLY A 208 -13.75 -18.59 -11.71
N TYR A 209 -12.63 -18.22 -12.34
CA TYR A 209 -11.36 -17.99 -11.65
C TYR A 209 -10.79 -16.63 -11.97
N GLY A 210 -10.73 -15.77 -10.93
CA GLY A 210 -10.23 -14.40 -11.03
C GLY A 210 -8.75 -14.28 -10.67
N TYR A 211 -8.13 -13.22 -11.20
CA TYR A 211 -6.83 -12.72 -10.80
C TYR A 211 -6.97 -11.24 -10.47
N LEU A 212 -6.48 -10.84 -9.31
CA LEU A 212 -6.38 -9.46 -8.87
C LEU A 212 -4.95 -9.20 -8.41
N ARG A 213 -4.35 -8.10 -8.88
CA ARG A 213 -3.05 -7.62 -8.43
C ARG A 213 -3.25 -6.31 -7.71
N ILE A 214 -2.64 -6.19 -6.53
CA ILE A 214 -2.52 -4.93 -5.80
C ILE A 214 -1.06 -4.49 -5.88
N GLY A 215 -0.79 -3.36 -6.52
CA GLY A 215 0.56 -2.83 -6.68
C GLY A 215 1.06 -2.11 -5.43
N TYR A 216 0.18 -1.41 -4.71
CA TYR A 216 0.44 -0.68 -3.46
C TYR A 216 -0.88 -0.35 -2.76
N PHE A 217 -0.83 0.15 -1.51
CA PHE A 217 -2.02 0.47 -0.72
C PHE A 217 -2.16 1.98 -0.52
N GLU A 218 -3.12 2.58 -1.17
CA GLU A 218 -3.53 3.99 -1.04
C GLU A 218 -4.99 4.11 -0.61
N GLY A 219 -5.48 5.34 -0.45
CA GLY A 219 -6.77 5.60 0.20
C GLY A 219 -7.97 4.88 -0.39
N ASP A 220 -8.00 4.66 -1.70
CA ASP A 220 -9.14 4.07 -2.42
C ASP A 220 -8.93 2.61 -2.86
N THR A 221 -7.79 2.00 -2.57
CA THR A 221 -7.43 0.63 -3.00
C THR A 221 -8.49 -0.42 -2.61
N ALA A 222 -9.07 -0.32 -1.41
CA ALA A 222 -10.09 -1.26 -0.97
C ALA A 222 -11.37 -1.15 -1.80
N ASP A 223 -11.79 0.06 -2.15
CA ASP A 223 -12.97 0.29 -2.98
C ASP A 223 -12.71 -0.06 -4.43
N GLU A 224 -11.50 0.18 -4.94
CA GLU A 224 -11.08 -0.27 -6.25
C GLU A 224 -11.08 -1.80 -6.34
N LEU A 225 -10.54 -2.48 -5.32
CA LEU A 225 -10.56 -3.95 -5.24
C LEU A 225 -12.00 -4.50 -5.27
N LYS A 226 -12.93 -3.89 -4.54
CA LYS A 226 -14.36 -4.26 -4.58
C LYS A 226 -14.94 -4.10 -5.99
N ARG A 227 -14.65 -2.98 -6.66
CA ARG A 227 -15.11 -2.73 -8.04
C ARG A 227 -14.56 -3.76 -9.02
N GLN A 228 -13.26 -4.05 -8.96
CA GLN A 228 -12.60 -5.04 -9.80
C GLN A 228 -13.16 -6.46 -9.54
N LEU A 229 -13.35 -6.84 -8.29
CA LEU A 229 -13.94 -8.12 -7.92
C LEU A 229 -15.36 -8.27 -8.47
N ALA A 230 -16.20 -7.25 -8.33
CA ALA A 230 -17.55 -7.24 -8.88
C ALA A 230 -17.54 -7.35 -10.42
N ALA A 231 -16.64 -6.64 -11.10
CA ALA A 231 -16.48 -6.75 -12.54
C ALA A 231 -16.08 -8.16 -13.00
N LEU A 232 -15.17 -8.82 -12.25
CA LEU A 232 -14.78 -10.20 -12.52
C LEU A 232 -15.95 -11.18 -12.32
N GLN A 233 -16.77 -10.99 -11.29
CA GLN A 233 -17.97 -11.82 -11.06
C GLN A 233 -18.99 -11.66 -12.19
N VAL A 234 -19.21 -10.43 -12.67
CA VAL A 234 -20.08 -10.18 -13.83
C VAL A 234 -19.51 -10.85 -15.10
N ALA A 235 -18.23 -10.67 -15.37
CA ALA A 235 -17.56 -11.28 -16.52
C ALA A 235 -17.53 -12.82 -16.45
N SER A 236 -17.53 -13.39 -15.25
CA SER A 236 -17.60 -14.84 -15.02
C SER A 236 -19.02 -15.41 -15.13
N GLY A 237 -20.04 -14.55 -15.21
CA GLY A 237 -21.44 -14.97 -15.20
C GLY A 237 -21.98 -15.36 -13.82
N GLY A 238 -21.29 -15.03 -12.73
CA GLY A 238 -21.68 -15.30 -11.35
C GLY A 238 -20.52 -15.28 -10.37
N PRO A 239 -20.73 -15.76 -9.13
CA PRO A 239 -19.70 -15.80 -8.11
C PRO A 239 -18.45 -16.56 -8.58
N LEU A 240 -17.27 -16.07 -8.18
CA LEU A 240 -16.02 -16.75 -8.48
C LEU A 240 -15.88 -18.05 -7.71
N SER A 241 -15.39 -19.09 -8.38
CA SER A 241 -15.01 -20.37 -7.76
C SER A 241 -13.64 -20.32 -7.07
N GLY A 242 -12.85 -19.27 -7.33
CA GLY A 242 -11.58 -19.03 -6.70
C GLY A 242 -10.86 -17.79 -7.21
N LEU A 243 -9.86 -17.32 -6.45
CA LEU A 243 -9.12 -16.09 -6.69
C LEU A 243 -7.61 -16.31 -6.54
N VAL A 244 -6.83 -15.73 -7.45
CA VAL A 244 -5.40 -15.47 -7.26
C VAL A 244 -5.24 -13.99 -6.92
N LEU A 245 -4.72 -13.69 -5.73
CA LEU A 245 -4.39 -12.35 -5.28
C LEU A 245 -2.86 -12.16 -5.36
N ASP A 246 -2.40 -11.26 -6.20
CA ASP A 246 -0.98 -11.03 -6.44
C ASP A 246 -0.49 -9.78 -5.68
N LEU A 247 0.36 -10.02 -4.69
CA LEU A 247 1.04 -9.02 -3.88
C LEU A 247 2.55 -8.96 -4.16
N ARG A 248 3.04 -9.62 -5.21
CA ARG A 248 4.46 -9.57 -5.59
C ARG A 248 4.87 -8.16 -5.95
N ASN A 249 6.06 -7.74 -5.48
CA ASN A 249 6.59 -6.40 -5.68
C ASN A 249 5.64 -5.29 -5.21
N ASN A 250 4.88 -5.54 -4.14
CA ASN A 250 4.03 -4.55 -3.47
C ASN A 250 4.74 -4.03 -2.22
N PRO A 251 5.24 -2.78 -2.20
CA PRO A 251 6.03 -2.25 -1.08
C PRO A 251 5.19 -1.91 0.15
N GLY A 252 3.87 -2.07 0.08
CA GLY A 252 2.94 -1.70 1.14
C GLY A 252 2.18 -0.42 0.84
N GLY A 253 2.02 0.42 1.83
CA GLY A 253 1.25 1.67 1.81
C GLY A 253 0.44 1.85 3.09
N LEU A 254 -0.78 2.36 2.99
CA LEU A 254 -1.64 2.62 4.15
C LEU A 254 -2.05 1.35 4.88
N LEU A 255 -1.83 1.33 6.21
CA LEU A 255 -2.27 0.23 7.07
C LEU A 255 -3.80 0.09 7.08
N THR A 256 -4.52 1.21 7.20
CA THR A 256 -5.99 1.21 7.25
C THR A 256 -6.59 0.54 6.03
N THR A 257 -6.09 0.86 4.86
CA THR A 257 -6.54 0.29 3.59
C THR A 257 -6.18 -1.21 3.46
N ALA A 258 -5.00 -1.60 3.94
CA ALA A 258 -4.64 -3.04 3.98
C ALA A 258 -5.53 -3.82 4.93
N VAL A 259 -5.94 -3.23 6.06
CA VAL A 259 -6.93 -3.80 6.97
C VAL A 259 -8.27 -3.97 6.27
N GLU A 260 -8.75 -2.95 5.54
CA GLU A 260 -10.00 -3.02 4.77
C GLU A 260 -9.94 -4.08 3.66
N VAL A 261 -8.79 -4.21 2.97
CA VAL A 261 -8.58 -5.26 1.97
C VAL A 261 -8.59 -6.65 2.59
N ALA A 262 -7.95 -6.84 3.74
CA ALA A 262 -7.99 -8.13 4.44
C ALA A 262 -9.41 -8.45 4.93
N ASP A 263 -10.13 -7.45 5.45
CA ASP A 263 -11.52 -7.54 5.92
C ASP A 263 -12.46 -8.08 4.83
N LEU A 264 -12.28 -7.67 3.57
CA LEU A 264 -13.10 -8.13 2.43
C LEU A 264 -13.12 -9.66 2.25
N PHE A 265 -12.13 -10.35 2.75
CA PHE A 265 -11.97 -11.80 2.55
C PHE A 265 -12.13 -12.61 3.84
N LEU A 266 -12.47 -11.97 4.97
CA LEU A 266 -12.56 -12.61 6.28
C LEU A 266 -13.98 -12.54 6.83
N GLU A 267 -14.41 -13.58 7.54
CA GLU A 267 -15.70 -13.62 8.25
C GLU A 267 -15.61 -13.05 9.67
N GLY A 268 -14.44 -12.61 10.10
CA GLY A 268 -14.20 -12.08 11.43
C GLY A 268 -12.81 -12.44 11.97
N GLY A 269 -12.57 -12.11 13.22
CA GLY A 269 -11.31 -12.39 13.91
C GLY A 269 -10.27 -11.28 13.76
N PRO A 270 -9.06 -11.43 14.34
CA PRO A 270 -8.00 -10.44 14.28
C PRO A 270 -7.38 -10.39 12.88
N ILE A 271 -7.04 -9.17 12.41
CA ILE A 271 -6.29 -8.92 11.16
C ILE A 271 -4.83 -8.65 11.48
N VAL A 272 -4.58 -7.69 12.36
CA VAL A 272 -3.23 -7.27 12.76
C VAL A 272 -3.31 -6.55 14.10
N SER A 273 -2.28 -6.65 14.91
CA SER A 273 -2.10 -5.75 16.05
C SER A 273 -0.82 -4.93 15.90
N THR A 274 -0.87 -3.70 16.41
CA THR A 274 0.32 -2.86 16.57
C THR A 274 0.71 -2.81 18.04
N ARG A 275 2.00 -2.80 18.32
CA ARG A 275 2.55 -2.68 19.69
C ARG A 275 3.66 -1.63 19.71
N GLY A 276 3.52 -0.65 20.56
CA GLY A 276 4.48 0.43 20.75
C GLY A 276 4.58 0.88 22.20
N ARG A 277 5.30 1.96 22.46
CA ARG A 277 5.56 2.45 23.82
C ARG A 277 4.38 3.20 24.46
N THR A 278 3.46 3.70 23.63
CA THR A 278 2.30 4.48 24.11
C THR A 278 1.02 3.66 23.96
N ALA A 279 0.01 3.94 24.76
CA ALA A 279 -1.30 3.29 24.64
C ALA A 279 -1.92 3.48 23.23
N ALA A 280 -1.75 4.66 22.65
CA ALA A 280 -2.23 4.96 21.30
C ALA A 280 -1.53 4.13 20.20
N SER A 281 -0.35 3.59 20.46
CA SER A 281 0.38 2.72 19.53
C SER A 281 -0.02 1.24 19.64
N ASN A 282 -0.84 0.89 20.64
CA ASN A 282 -1.29 -0.49 20.89
C ASN A 282 -2.73 -0.63 20.39
N VAL A 283 -2.89 -1.11 19.16
CA VAL A 283 -4.19 -1.22 18.49
C VAL A 283 -4.37 -2.62 17.96
N LEU A 284 -5.56 -3.18 18.11
CA LEU A 284 -5.97 -4.44 17.50
C LEU A 284 -7.04 -4.16 16.43
N TYR A 285 -6.72 -4.53 15.20
CA TYR A 285 -7.65 -4.45 14.05
C TYR A 285 -8.32 -5.80 13.87
N ARG A 286 -9.64 -5.78 13.72
CA ARG A 286 -10.48 -6.99 13.56
C ARG A 286 -11.30 -6.91 12.30
N ALA A 287 -11.53 -8.06 11.67
CA ALA A 287 -12.47 -8.19 10.58
C ALA A 287 -13.91 -8.13 11.08
N ALA A 288 -14.75 -7.50 10.27
CA ALA A 288 -16.20 -7.60 10.36
C ALA A 288 -16.70 -8.90 9.67
N ALA A 289 -17.97 -9.21 9.79
CA ALA A 289 -18.54 -10.35 9.09
C ALA A 289 -18.78 -10.02 7.61
N GLY A 290 -18.39 -10.92 6.69
CA GLY A 290 -18.73 -10.80 5.28
C GLY A 290 -17.58 -11.08 4.31
N ASP A 291 -17.29 -12.35 4.03
CA ASP A 291 -16.35 -12.76 2.99
C ASP A 291 -16.93 -12.54 1.59
N ALA A 292 -16.38 -11.61 0.83
CA ALA A 292 -16.81 -11.24 -0.53
C ALA A 292 -16.73 -12.41 -1.55
N LEU A 293 -15.95 -13.46 -1.24
CA LEU A 293 -15.84 -14.67 -2.03
C LEU A 293 -16.64 -15.84 -1.47
N GLN A 294 -17.39 -15.66 -0.35
CA GLN A 294 -18.22 -16.68 0.25
C GLN A 294 -17.48 -18.01 0.50
N GLY A 295 -16.22 -17.90 0.95
CA GLY A 295 -15.33 -19.02 1.21
C GLY A 295 -14.72 -19.66 -0.02
N ALA A 296 -14.85 -19.12 -1.23
CA ALA A 296 -14.10 -19.63 -2.39
C ALA A 296 -12.60 -19.52 -2.14
N PRO A 297 -11.79 -20.51 -2.56
CA PRO A 297 -10.36 -20.55 -2.28
C PRO A 297 -9.60 -19.34 -2.80
N ILE A 298 -8.62 -18.89 -2.04
CA ILE A 298 -7.67 -17.82 -2.41
C ILE A 298 -6.24 -18.37 -2.40
N ALA A 299 -5.48 -18.06 -3.44
CA ALA A 299 -4.03 -18.17 -3.43
C ALA A 299 -3.43 -16.76 -3.45
N VAL A 300 -2.50 -16.46 -2.52
CA VAL A 300 -1.78 -15.19 -2.47
C VAL A 300 -0.37 -15.42 -3.00
N LEU A 301 0.03 -14.63 -3.99
CA LEU A 301 1.41 -14.60 -4.49
C LEU A 301 2.19 -13.51 -3.75
N LEU A 302 3.38 -13.86 -3.26
CA LEU A 302 4.31 -12.94 -2.60
C LEU A 302 5.76 -13.23 -2.96
N ASP A 303 6.62 -12.23 -2.79
CA ASP A 303 8.06 -12.34 -3.00
C ASP A 303 8.81 -11.32 -2.11
N VAL A 304 10.13 -11.18 -2.32
CA VAL A 304 10.95 -10.24 -1.53
C VAL A 304 10.52 -8.78 -1.69
N GLY A 305 9.85 -8.42 -2.77
CA GLY A 305 9.28 -7.07 -2.97
C GLY A 305 7.96 -6.83 -2.24
N THR A 306 7.36 -7.88 -1.65
CA THR A 306 6.15 -7.78 -0.82
C THR A 306 6.55 -7.28 0.57
N ALA A 307 6.09 -6.08 0.98
CA ALA A 307 6.53 -5.45 2.23
C ALA A 307 5.38 -4.78 3.01
N SER A 308 5.60 -4.55 4.32
CA SER A 308 4.76 -3.70 5.18
C SER A 308 3.26 -4.08 5.12
N SER A 309 2.37 -3.17 4.69
CA SER A 309 0.93 -3.40 4.61
C SER A 309 0.55 -4.61 3.74
N ALA A 310 1.34 -4.95 2.71
CA ALA A 310 1.14 -6.17 1.93
C ALA A 310 1.42 -7.42 2.76
N GLU A 311 2.40 -7.37 3.67
CA GLU A 311 2.70 -8.44 4.62
C GLU A 311 1.60 -8.58 5.67
N VAL A 312 0.94 -7.49 6.05
CA VAL A 312 -0.23 -7.51 6.93
C VAL A 312 -1.36 -8.30 6.28
N VAL A 313 -1.71 -8.02 5.02
CA VAL A 313 -2.75 -8.77 4.29
C VAL A 313 -2.38 -10.24 4.16
N ALA A 314 -1.17 -10.55 3.70
CA ALA A 314 -0.70 -11.93 3.55
C ALA A 314 -0.70 -12.69 4.88
N GLY A 315 -0.20 -12.07 5.95
CA GLY A 315 -0.16 -12.64 7.30
C GLY A 315 -1.55 -12.88 7.89
N ALA A 316 -2.48 -11.93 7.71
CA ALA A 316 -3.86 -12.07 8.16
C ALA A 316 -4.57 -13.24 7.47
N LEU A 317 -4.54 -13.29 6.15
CA LEU A 317 -5.20 -14.33 5.38
C LEU A 317 -4.61 -15.73 5.64
N ARG A 318 -3.29 -15.83 5.86
CA ARG A 318 -2.63 -17.08 6.21
C ARG A 318 -3.02 -17.56 7.62
N ASP A 319 -2.86 -16.68 8.63
CA ASP A 319 -3.07 -17.07 10.02
C ASP A 319 -4.54 -17.41 10.30
N GLN A 320 -5.47 -16.76 9.59
CA GLN A 320 -6.90 -17.10 9.58
C GLN A 320 -7.23 -18.33 8.70
N ARG A 321 -6.22 -18.96 8.07
CA ARG A 321 -6.39 -20.09 7.14
C ARG A 321 -7.35 -19.79 5.98
N ARG A 322 -7.42 -18.52 5.59
CA ARG A 322 -8.28 -18.06 4.50
C ARG A 322 -7.65 -18.23 3.13
N ALA A 323 -6.34 -18.10 3.03
CA ALA A 323 -5.60 -18.22 1.79
C ALA A 323 -4.38 -19.13 1.92
N LEU A 324 -3.98 -19.73 0.80
CA LEU A 324 -2.70 -20.41 0.61
C LEU A 324 -1.69 -19.41 0.06
N LEU A 325 -0.55 -19.26 0.71
CA LEU A 325 0.52 -18.38 0.28
C LEU A 325 1.53 -19.11 -0.61
N LEU A 326 1.83 -18.56 -1.80
CA LEU A 326 2.80 -19.12 -2.73
C LEU A 326 3.85 -18.06 -3.09
N GLY A 327 5.06 -18.49 -3.34
CA GLY A 327 6.13 -17.60 -3.81
C GLY A 327 7.39 -17.71 -3.03
N ALA A 328 7.93 -16.59 -2.60
CA ALA A 328 9.13 -16.51 -1.78
C ALA A 328 8.85 -15.71 -0.50
N ARG A 329 9.76 -15.78 0.46
CA ARG A 329 9.69 -14.99 1.70
C ARG A 329 9.63 -13.50 1.38
N SER A 330 8.72 -12.79 2.02
CA SER A 330 8.54 -11.35 1.89
C SER A 330 9.70 -10.54 2.52
N PHE A 331 9.66 -9.24 2.37
CA PHE A 331 10.73 -8.30 2.78
C PHE A 331 11.02 -8.31 4.29
N GLY A 332 9.99 -8.24 5.11
CA GLY A 332 10.11 -8.24 6.58
C GLY A 332 10.03 -6.85 7.22
N LYS A 333 9.33 -5.90 6.61
CA LYS A 333 9.10 -4.58 7.22
C LYS A 333 7.93 -4.64 8.18
N GLY A 334 8.23 -4.85 9.46
CA GLY A 334 7.25 -4.93 10.54
C GLY A 334 7.10 -3.65 11.37
N SER A 335 7.73 -2.55 10.97
CA SER A 335 7.69 -1.26 11.67
C SER A 335 6.54 -0.37 11.18
N VAL A 336 5.91 0.35 12.12
CA VAL A 336 4.83 1.32 11.88
C VAL A 336 5.40 2.72 12.00
N GLN A 337 5.26 3.54 10.95
CA GLN A 337 5.65 4.94 10.99
C GLN A 337 4.44 5.83 11.27
N THR A 338 4.62 6.79 12.18
CA THR A 338 3.69 7.90 12.41
C THR A 338 4.32 9.18 11.87
N VAL A 339 3.54 9.97 11.16
CA VAL A 339 3.94 11.30 10.70
C VAL A 339 3.43 12.33 11.70
N VAL A 340 4.35 13.12 12.26
CA VAL A 340 4.07 14.18 13.22
C VAL A 340 4.39 15.53 12.56
N ASP A 341 3.39 16.39 12.42
CA ASP A 341 3.56 17.77 11.93
C ASP A 341 4.33 18.60 12.96
N LEU A 342 5.34 19.32 12.53
CA LEU A 342 6.15 20.21 13.36
C LEU A 342 5.63 21.65 13.40
N GLY A 343 4.51 21.95 12.75
CA GLY A 343 3.84 23.27 12.78
C GLY A 343 4.46 24.34 11.89
N ASN A 344 5.55 24.02 11.17
CA ASN A 344 6.23 24.91 10.23
C ASN A 344 6.18 24.40 8.78
N GLY A 345 5.34 23.39 8.53
CA GLY A 345 5.24 22.64 7.27
C GLY A 345 6.20 21.46 7.17
N ASP A 346 7.23 21.40 8.00
CA ASP A 346 8.10 20.21 8.10
C ASP A 346 7.41 19.12 8.93
N ALA A 347 7.78 17.88 8.75
CA ALA A 347 7.22 16.76 9.50
C ALA A 347 8.30 15.78 9.98
N LEU A 348 7.95 15.02 10.99
CA LEU A 348 8.75 13.93 11.52
C LEU A 348 8.05 12.61 11.20
N LYS A 349 8.67 11.77 10.37
CA LYS A 349 8.27 10.38 10.17
C LYS A 349 9.03 9.54 11.19
N LEU A 350 8.33 8.95 12.16
CA LEU A 350 8.94 8.24 13.28
C LEU A 350 8.38 6.83 13.41
N THR A 351 9.22 5.84 13.61
CA THR A 351 8.80 4.49 13.97
C THR A 351 8.26 4.46 15.41
N THR A 352 6.97 4.18 15.57
CA THR A 352 6.25 4.24 16.84
C THR A 352 5.72 2.91 17.33
N ALA A 353 5.62 1.89 16.45
CA ALA A 353 5.12 0.57 16.81
C ALA A 353 5.69 -0.52 15.88
N ARG A 354 5.39 -1.79 16.20
CA ARG A 354 5.62 -2.97 15.36
C ARG A 354 4.32 -3.68 15.07
N TYR A 355 4.23 -4.27 13.87
CA TYR A 355 3.13 -5.14 13.47
C TYR A 355 3.30 -6.54 14.00
N HIS A 356 2.17 -7.14 14.44
CA HIS A 356 2.08 -8.55 14.77
C HIS A 356 0.89 -9.17 14.03
N THR A 357 1.11 -10.34 13.45
CA THR A 357 0.07 -11.11 12.76
C THR A 357 -0.99 -11.60 13.74
N PRO A 358 -2.15 -12.12 13.28
CA PRO A 358 -3.15 -12.73 14.15
C PRO A 358 -2.62 -13.79 15.11
N ALA A 359 -1.60 -14.54 14.69
CA ALA A 359 -0.91 -15.53 15.54
C ALA A 359 0.11 -14.91 16.52
N GLY A 360 0.19 -13.57 16.61
CA GLY A 360 1.09 -12.85 17.50
C GLY A 360 2.56 -12.81 17.06
N ARG A 361 2.88 -13.24 15.84
CA ARG A 361 4.25 -13.22 15.30
C ARG A 361 4.61 -11.84 14.78
N SER A 362 5.81 -11.37 15.12
CA SER A 362 6.37 -10.15 14.54
C SER A 362 6.72 -10.36 13.05
N ILE A 363 6.44 -9.36 12.22
CA ILE A 363 6.85 -9.32 10.82
C ILE A 363 8.28 -8.77 10.70
N GLN A 364 8.71 -7.94 11.67
CA GLN A 364 9.98 -7.21 11.64
C GLN A 364 11.18 -8.16 11.46
N ALA A 365 12.00 -7.88 10.46
CA ALA A 365 13.15 -8.65 9.99
C ALA A 365 12.84 -10.12 9.62
N ALA A 366 11.67 -10.64 10.02
CA ALA A 366 11.25 -12.03 9.78
C ALA A 366 10.53 -12.23 8.45
N GLY A 367 9.68 -11.27 8.03
CA GLY A 367 8.81 -11.42 6.87
C GLY A 367 7.75 -12.51 7.01
N ILE A 368 7.00 -12.70 5.95
CA ILE A 368 5.98 -13.75 5.83
C ILE A 368 6.53 -14.87 4.95
N LEU A 369 6.55 -16.09 5.48
CA LEU A 369 6.94 -17.27 4.72
C LEU A 369 5.78 -17.80 3.89
N PRO A 370 5.98 -18.17 2.62
CA PRO A 370 4.96 -18.85 1.84
C PRO A 370 4.74 -20.29 2.34
N ASP A 371 3.53 -20.82 2.12
CA ASP A 371 3.21 -22.22 2.35
C ASP A 371 3.79 -23.12 1.23
N VAL A 372 3.94 -22.53 0.03
CA VAL A 372 4.52 -23.18 -1.15
C VAL A 372 5.58 -22.29 -1.74
N THR A 373 6.83 -22.71 -1.65
CA THR A 373 7.95 -21.98 -2.27
C THR A 373 7.93 -22.15 -3.79
N LEU A 374 8.05 -21.03 -4.51
CA LEU A 374 8.19 -21.00 -5.96
C LEU A 374 9.61 -20.59 -6.35
N PRO A 375 10.12 -21.08 -7.50
CA PRO A 375 11.41 -20.64 -8.02
C PRO A 375 11.36 -19.17 -8.45
N GLY A 376 12.52 -18.50 -8.38
CA GLY A 376 12.67 -17.10 -8.80
C GLY A 376 14.13 -16.66 -8.84
N THR A 377 14.35 -15.38 -9.12
CA THR A 377 15.68 -14.78 -9.17
C THR A 377 16.14 -14.38 -7.77
N ALA A 378 17.27 -14.97 -7.33
CA ALA A 378 17.85 -14.68 -6.03
C ALA A 378 18.59 -13.34 -6.04
N ILE A 379 18.28 -12.46 -5.07
CA ILE A 379 18.91 -11.14 -4.90
C ILE A 379 19.42 -11.03 -3.46
N ARG A 380 20.71 -10.63 -3.31
CA ARG A 380 21.31 -10.39 -2.00
C ARG A 380 21.09 -8.95 -1.56
N GLY A 381 20.98 -8.73 -0.24
CA GLY A 381 20.95 -7.40 0.36
C GLY A 381 19.65 -6.62 0.12
N LEU A 382 18.53 -7.30 -0.14
CA LEU A 382 17.26 -6.67 -0.50
C LEU A 382 16.14 -6.93 0.53
N ARG A 383 16.48 -7.10 1.81
CA ARG A 383 15.48 -7.33 2.86
C ARG A 383 15.68 -6.39 4.02
N GLU A 384 14.67 -6.25 4.88
CA GLU A 384 14.71 -5.40 6.06
C GLU A 384 15.94 -5.67 6.92
N GLN A 385 16.27 -6.92 7.16
CA GLN A 385 17.44 -7.34 7.94
C GLN A 385 18.79 -6.95 7.33
N ASP A 386 18.83 -6.60 6.04
CA ASP A 386 20.02 -6.21 5.31
C ASP A 386 20.26 -4.69 5.36
N LEU A 387 19.28 -3.93 5.85
CA LEU A 387 19.38 -2.47 5.97
C LEU A 387 20.26 -2.09 7.17
N PRO A 388 21.07 -1.01 7.05
CA PRO A 388 21.79 -0.46 8.20
C PRO A 388 20.81 -0.04 9.29
N THR A 389 21.16 -0.21 10.55
CA THR A 389 20.35 0.21 11.73
C THR A 389 18.92 -0.38 11.76
N HIS A 390 18.64 -1.47 11.03
CA HIS A 390 17.32 -2.10 11.06
C HIS A 390 16.95 -2.52 12.49
N LEU A 391 15.66 -2.45 12.81
CA LEU A 391 15.16 -2.91 14.10
C LEU A 391 15.19 -4.44 14.15
N ALA A 392 15.70 -5.01 15.25
CA ALA A 392 15.70 -6.45 15.45
C ALA A 392 14.27 -7.01 15.45
N GLY A 393 14.10 -8.19 14.89
CA GLY A 393 12.86 -8.97 14.99
C GLY A 393 12.75 -9.71 16.32
N ASP A 394 11.54 -10.20 16.63
CA ASP A 394 11.27 -10.97 17.87
C ASP A 394 11.68 -12.45 17.73
N ALA A 395 11.98 -12.91 16.52
CA ALA A 395 12.34 -14.29 16.21
C ALA A 395 13.59 -14.37 15.35
N GLU A 396 14.41 -15.37 15.58
CA GLU A 396 15.49 -15.72 14.65
C GLU A 396 14.93 -16.20 13.33
N VAL A 397 15.56 -15.77 12.26
CA VAL A 397 15.25 -16.23 10.90
C VAL A 397 16.00 -17.53 10.65
N PRO A 398 15.32 -18.61 10.24
CA PRO A 398 16.00 -19.86 9.92
C PRO A 398 17.09 -19.66 8.85
N ASP A 399 18.24 -20.30 9.05
CA ASP A 399 19.31 -20.37 8.04
C ASP A 399 18.76 -20.92 6.72
N GLY A 400 19.19 -20.35 5.60
CA GLY A 400 18.71 -20.71 4.27
C GLY A 400 17.72 -19.72 3.64
N TYR A 401 17.16 -18.78 4.42
CA TYR A 401 16.30 -17.69 3.92
C TYR A 401 17.03 -16.34 3.87
N ALA A 402 18.35 -16.34 3.87
CA ALA A 402 19.17 -15.11 3.89
C ALA A 402 19.10 -14.32 2.57
N THR A 403 18.69 -14.95 1.48
CA THR A 403 18.63 -14.31 0.15
C THR A 403 17.20 -13.96 -0.20
N GLY A 404 16.94 -12.72 -0.64
CA GLY A 404 15.66 -12.32 -1.22
C GLY A 404 15.43 -13.01 -2.56
N VAL A 405 14.21 -13.39 -2.88
CA VAL A 405 13.84 -14.00 -4.16
C VAL A 405 12.70 -13.21 -4.80
N ILE A 406 12.92 -12.75 -6.02
CA ILE A 406 11.87 -12.17 -6.88
C ILE A 406 11.23 -13.30 -7.66
N VAL A 407 9.91 -13.41 -7.58
CA VAL A 407 9.11 -14.40 -8.30
C VAL A 407 8.42 -13.73 -9.46
N GLU A 408 8.90 -13.96 -10.66
CA GLU A 408 8.41 -13.30 -11.87
C GLU A 408 7.51 -14.19 -12.73
N GLY A 409 6.79 -13.56 -13.64
CA GLY A 409 6.12 -14.19 -14.77
C GLY A 409 4.80 -14.89 -14.47
N GLU A 410 4.22 -15.42 -15.53
CA GLU A 410 2.91 -16.07 -15.54
C GLU A 410 2.95 -17.50 -14.99
N SER A 411 4.13 -18.13 -14.90
CA SER A 411 4.26 -19.48 -14.33
C SER A 411 3.83 -19.55 -12.87
N ALA A 412 4.12 -18.51 -12.08
CA ALA A 412 3.67 -18.40 -10.70
C ALA A 412 2.15 -18.27 -10.62
N VAL A 413 1.55 -17.48 -11.52
CA VAL A 413 0.09 -17.31 -11.61
C VAL A 413 -0.58 -18.63 -11.99
N ALA A 414 0.00 -19.37 -12.96
CA ALA A 414 -0.51 -20.67 -13.38
C ALA A 414 -0.47 -21.70 -12.26
N GLU A 415 0.60 -21.75 -11.46
CA GLU A 415 0.69 -22.63 -10.28
C GLU A 415 -0.32 -22.23 -9.21
N ALA A 416 -0.48 -20.94 -8.92
CA ALA A 416 -1.49 -20.43 -8.00
C ALA A 416 -2.91 -20.82 -8.44
N LEU A 417 -3.24 -20.64 -9.73
CA LEU A 417 -4.51 -21.06 -10.30
C LEU A 417 -4.74 -22.56 -10.14
N ARG A 418 -3.71 -23.38 -10.42
CA ARG A 418 -3.79 -24.83 -10.25
C ARG A 418 -4.15 -25.22 -8.81
N ARG A 419 -3.53 -24.58 -7.80
CA ARG A 419 -3.81 -24.81 -6.38
C ARG A 419 -5.22 -24.37 -6.00
N VAL A 420 -5.65 -23.20 -6.46
CA VAL A 420 -7.02 -22.71 -6.24
C VAL A 420 -8.05 -23.69 -6.80
N LYS A 421 -7.84 -24.20 -8.04
CA LYS A 421 -8.74 -25.19 -8.66
C LYS A 421 -8.81 -26.49 -7.88
N GLN A 422 -7.68 -26.98 -7.37
CA GLN A 422 -7.64 -28.18 -6.50
C GLN A 422 -8.45 -27.96 -5.21
N ALA A 423 -8.28 -26.82 -4.54
CA ALA A 423 -9.01 -26.48 -3.33
C ALA A 423 -10.52 -26.30 -3.60
N ALA A 424 -10.90 -25.68 -4.72
CA ALA A 424 -12.30 -25.54 -5.13
C ALA A 424 -12.98 -26.89 -5.37
N ALA A 425 -12.30 -27.80 -6.09
CA ALA A 425 -12.81 -29.16 -6.34
C ALA A 425 -12.98 -29.95 -5.03
N ALA A 426 -12.03 -29.88 -4.10
CA ALA A 426 -12.11 -30.53 -2.81
C ALA A 426 -13.31 -30.00 -1.98
N ARG A 427 -13.54 -28.68 -1.97
CA ARG A 427 -14.68 -28.05 -1.30
C ARG A 427 -16.00 -28.52 -1.87
N GLN A 428 -16.14 -28.58 -3.21
CA GLN A 428 -17.34 -29.07 -3.87
C GLN A 428 -17.62 -30.55 -3.56
N ALA A 429 -16.58 -31.38 -3.54
CA ALA A 429 -16.72 -32.79 -3.18
C ALA A 429 -17.20 -32.98 -1.73
N THR A 430 -16.71 -32.18 -0.79
CA THR A 430 -17.15 -32.20 0.62
C THR A 430 -18.60 -31.74 0.73
N ALA A 431 -19.01 -30.67 0.04
CA ALA A 431 -20.40 -30.19 0.05
C ALA A 431 -21.39 -31.26 -0.50
N ARG A 432 -21.04 -31.95 -1.60
CA ARG A 432 -21.86 -33.04 -2.19
C ARG A 432 -22.01 -34.20 -1.25
N ARG A 433 -20.96 -34.59 -0.49
CA ARG A 433 -21.04 -35.66 0.50
C ARG A 433 -21.96 -35.30 1.68
N ALA A 434 -21.90 -34.04 2.14
CA ALA A 434 -22.76 -33.55 3.21
C ALA A 434 -24.25 -33.58 2.80
N THR A 435 -24.57 -33.17 1.56
CA THR A 435 -25.96 -33.23 1.03
C THR A 435 -26.45 -34.62 0.71
N SER A 436 -25.59 -35.62 0.50
CA SER A 436 -25.98 -37.02 0.25
C SER A 436 -26.09 -37.84 1.52
N ALA A 437 -25.67 -37.32 2.68
CA ALA A 437 -25.71 -38.01 3.98
C ALA A 437 -26.85 -37.51 4.92
N GLY A 438 -27.57 -36.47 4.53
CA GLY A 438 -28.77 -35.94 5.18
C GLY A 438 -30.02 -36.23 4.34
#